data_a83ca9c6075fd4261beee053d6bf1d97
#
_entry.id   a83ca9c6075fd4261beee053d6bf1d97
#
_cell.length_a   1.000
_cell.length_b   1.000
_cell.length_c   1.000
_cell.angle_alpha   90.00
_cell.angle_beta   90.00
_cell.angle_gamma   90.00
#
_symmetry.space_group_name_H-M   'P 1'
#
loop_
_entity.id
_entity.type
_entity.pdbx_description
1 polymer ?
#
loop_
_entity_poly.entity_id
_entity_poly.type
_entity_poly.pdbx_seq_one_letter_code
_entity_poly.pdbx_strand_id
1 'polypeptide(L)'
;VGSRGLGDVYKRQVLKNNDLIGANKKVWLKASSKIDIIHKNPEMKDLSESNRLISDKELEWFDKLTRNGDVKFSLNKIFFLKADSTEPEQAGILGSILGSFFTLVITLILSFPIAVAAGVFLEELAPKNRLTDIIEININNLAAVPSIIFGLLGLAIFLNVMHLPRSAPIVGGMVLALMTLPTIIIATRVSLKAVPPSIREAAVGLGATKFQSVIHHVLPLAIPGIATGTIIGTVSYTHLTLPTIVSV
;
A
#
# COMPACT_ATOMS: atom_id res chain seq x y z
N VAL A 1 30.18 -0.97 -15.93
CA VAL A 1 29.17 -1.99 -16.22
C VAL A 1 29.21 -2.98 -15.08
N GLY A 2 28.22 -2.94 -14.18
CA GLY A 2 28.15 -3.86 -13.05
C GLY A 2 27.97 -5.31 -13.51
N SER A 3 29.06 -6.06 -13.52
CA SER A 3 29.11 -7.44 -14.05
C SER A 3 28.35 -8.50 -13.22
N ARG A 4 27.88 -8.13 -12.01
CA ARG A 4 27.23 -9.12 -11.11
C ARG A 4 25.81 -9.49 -11.51
N GLY A 5 24.95 -8.56 -11.91
CA GLY A 5 23.57 -8.84 -12.29
C GLY A 5 23.43 -9.56 -13.63
N LEU A 6 24.28 -9.28 -14.59
CA LEU A 6 24.32 -9.96 -15.88
C LEU A 6 24.73 -11.43 -15.74
N GLY A 7 25.71 -11.73 -14.89
CA GLY A 7 26.20 -13.10 -14.68
C GLY A 7 25.10 -14.05 -14.14
N ASP A 8 24.23 -13.57 -13.25
CA ASP A 8 23.17 -14.40 -12.67
C ASP A 8 22.00 -14.63 -13.65
N VAL A 9 21.67 -13.64 -14.49
CA VAL A 9 20.67 -13.82 -15.55
C VAL A 9 21.14 -14.83 -16.59
N TYR A 10 22.40 -14.75 -17.00
CA TYR A 10 23.00 -15.72 -17.93
C TYR A 10 23.09 -17.11 -17.32
N LYS A 11 23.52 -17.26 -16.06
CA LYS A 11 23.56 -18.56 -15.38
C LYS A 11 22.19 -19.23 -15.35
N ARG A 12 21.13 -18.47 -15.01
CA ARG A 12 19.76 -18.99 -14.97
C ARG A 12 19.24 -19.40 -16.38
N GLN A 13 19.61 -18.65 -17.42
CA GLN A 13 19.22 -18.98 -18.78
C GLN A 13 19.95 -20.22 -19.30
N VAL A 14 21.25 -20.35 -19.02
CA VAL A 14 22.06 -21.53 -19.37
C VAL A 14 21.58 -22.78 -18.63
N LEU A 15 21.22 -22.65 -17.34
CA LEU A 15 20.66 -23.75 -16.56
C LEU A 15 19.26 -24.19 -17.06
N LYS A 16 18.52 -23.31 -17.72
CA LYS A 16 17.22 -23.65 -18.34
C LYS A 16 17.32 -24.23 -19.74
N ASN A 17 18.40 -23.92 -20.48
CA ASN A 17 18.61 -24.34 -21.86
C ASN A 17 20.10 -24.59 -22.08
N ASN A 18 20.53 -25.85 -21.95
CA ASN A 18 21.91 -26.28 -22.16
C ASN A 18 22.40 -26.04 -23.60
N ASP A 19 21.48 -25.95 -24.58
CA ASP A 19 21.80 -25.71 -26.00
C ASP A 19 22.37 -24.31 -26.28
N LEU A 20 22.38 -23.43 -25.27
CA LEU A 20 22.95 -22.09 -25.37
C LEU A 20 24.47 -22.08 -25.14
N ILE A 21 25.05 -23.17 -24.70
CA ILE A 21 26.50 -23.27 -24.47
C ILE A 21 27.21 -23.37 -25.83
N GLY A 22 28.00 -22.36 -26.17
CA GLY A 22 28.72 -22.29 -27.47
C GLY A 22 27.93 -21.68 -28.62
N ALA A 23 26.66 -21.30 -28.43
CA ALA A 23 25.86 -20.65 -29.46
C ALA A 23 26.07 -19.12 -29.46
N ASN A 24 26.37 -18.53 -30.61
CA ASN A 24 26.39 -17.07 -30.81
C ASN A 24 24.95 -16.58 -31.00
N LYS A 25 24.36 -15.99 -29.96
CA LYS A 25 23.02 -15.42 -30.01
C LYS A 25 23.05 -13.92 -29.75
N LYS A 26 22.45 -13.14 -30.66
CA LYS A 26 22.27 -11.70 -30.46
C LYS A 26 21.17 -11.48 -29.40
N VAL A 27 21.52 -10.87 -28.27
CA VAL A 27 20.61 -10.63 -27.14
C VAL A 27 20.51 -9.13 -26.88
N TRP A 28 19.30 -8.64 -26.72
CA TRP A 28 19.08 -7.26 -26.29
C TRP A 28 19.27 -7.17 -24.77
N LEU A 29 20.17 -6.29 -24.35
CA LEU A 29 20.43 -6.01 -22.94
C LEU A 29 19.87 -4.63 -22.59
N LYS A 30 19.38 -4.49 -21.38
CA LYS A 30 18.96 -3.19 -20.88
C LYS A 30 20.20 -2.33 -20.58
N ALA A 31 20.22 -1.10 -21.09
CA ALA A 31 21.26 -0.14 -20.78
C ALA A 31 21.18 0.30 -19.31
N SER A 32 22.31 0.75 -18.75
CA SER A 32 22.34 1.32 -17.40
C SER A 32 21.51 2.60 -17.32
N SER A 33 20.98 2.90 -16.12
CA SER A 33 20.23 4.12 -15.86
C SER A 33 21.02 5.39 -16.20
N LYS A 34 22.35 5.35 -16.04
CA LYS A 34 23.25 6.46 -16.39
C LYS A 34 23.20 6.81 -17.88
N ILE A 35 23.17 5.79 -18.74
CA ILE A 35 23.07 5.95 -20.20
C ILE A 35 21.70 6.50 -20.59
N ASP A 36 20.62 6.02 -19.96
CA ASP A 36 19.25 6.51 -20.20
C ASP A 36 19.11 8.00 -19.85
N ILE A 37 19.71 8.42 -18.72
CA ILE A 37 19.71 9.83 -18.30
C ILE A 37 20.43 10.72 -19.33
N ILE A 38 21.60 10.31 -19.83
CA ILE A 38 22.36 11.07 -20.82
C ILE A 38 21.64 11.11 -22.15
N HIS A 39 20.98 10.03 -22.52
CA HIS A 39 20.16 10.02 -23.73
C HIS A 39 18.97 10.99 -23.65
N LYS A 40 18.31 11.06 -22.51
CA LYS A 40 17.18 11.98 -22.28
C LYS A 40 17.62 13.43 -22.12
N ASN A 41 18.85 13.67 -21.69
CA ASN A 41 19.42 15.00 -21.47
C ASN A 41 20.72 15.15 -22.31
N PRO A 42 20.63 15.43 -23.61
CA PRO A 42 21.82 15.56 -24.51
C PRO A 42 22.83 16.59 -24.02
N GLU A 43 22.37 17.63 -23.34
CA GLU A 43 23.21 18.70 -22.77
C GLU A 43 24.27 18.16 -21.79
N MET A 44 24.00 17.02 -21.15
CA MET A 44 24.96 16.37 -20.25
C MET A 44 26.17 15.78 -20.97
N LYS A 45 26.14 15.63 -22.32
CA LYS A 45 27.27 15.16 -23.13
C LYS A 45 28.39 16.19 -23.18
N ASP A 46 28.05 17.48 -23.12
CA ASP A 46 28.99 18.60 -23.26
C ASP A 46 29.69 18.95 -21.95
N LEU A 47 29.25 18.31 -20.81
CA LEU A 47 29.89 18.50 -19.52
C LEU A 47 31.25 17.79 -19.47
N SER A 48 32.17 18.30 -18.65
CA SER A 48 33.43 17.60 -18.34
C SER A 48 33.21 16.24 -17.70
N GLU A 49 34.11 15.29 -17.89
CA GLU A 49 34.02 13.92 -17.34
C GLU A 49 33.81 13.91 -15.84
N SER A 50 34.39 14.87 -15.11
CA SER A 50 34.20 15.00 -13.66
C SER A 50 32.76 15.35 -13.24
N ASN A 51 31.98 15.96 -14.13
CA ASN A 51 30.60 16.41 -13.89
C ASN A 51 29.57 15.53 -14.57
N ARG A 52 29.99 14.46 -15.26
CA ARG A 52 29.13 13.49 -15.93
C ARG A 52 28.99 12.20 -15.11
N LEU A 53 27.91 11.50 -15.37
CA LEU A 53 27.63 10.21 -14.76
C LEU A 53 28.38 9.03 -15.41
N ILE A 54 28.96 9.25 -16.59
CA ILE A 54 29.71 8.25 -17.39
C ILE A 54 31.03 8.82 -17.84
N SER A 55 32.00 7.93 -18.10
CA SER A 55 33.32 8.28 -18.64
C SER A 55 33.28 8.60 -20.12
N ASP A 56 34.34 9.27 -20.61
CA ASP A 56 34.48 9.59 -22.05
C ASP A 56 34.47 8.33 -22.90
N LYS A 57 35.09 7.23 -22.45
CA LYS A 57 35.08 5.93 -23.12
C LYS A 57 33.67 5.32 -23.21
N GLU A 58 32.88 5.41 -22.17
CA GLU A 58 31.50 4.90 -22.17
C GLU A 58 30.61 5.72 -23.09
N LEU A 59 30.84 7.04 -23.20
CA LEU A 59 30.14 7.92 -24.12
C LEU A 59 30.49 7.58 -25.59
N GLU A 60 31.76 7.36 -25.89
CA GLU A 60 32.21 6.96 -27.23
C GLU A 60 31.57 5.62 -27.63
N TRP A 61 31.55 4.62 -26.73
CA TRP A 61 30.90 3.34 -27.00
C TRP A 61 29.40 3.49 -27.22
N PHE A 62 28.74 4.32 -26.47
CA PHE A 62 27.32 4.59 -26.63
C PHE A 62 27.01 5.24 -27.99
N ASP A 63 27.78 6.24 -28.37
CA ASP A 63 27.61 6.91 -29.65
C ASP A 63 27.93 5.97 -30.84
N LYS A 64 28.92 5.10 -30.70
CA LYS A 64 29.23 4.06 -31.71
C LYS A 64 28.11 3.05 -31.87
N LEU A 65 27.55 2.55 -30.75
CA LEU A 65 26.40 1.61 -30.74
C LEU A 65 25.14 2.27 -31.33
N THR A 66 24.93 3.55 -31.03
CA THR A 66 23.81 4.33 -31.57
C THR A 66 23.92 4.50 -33.08
N ARG A 67 25.11 4.83 -33.58
CA ARG A 67 25.38 4.96 -35.05
C ARG A 67 25.21 3.63 -35.77
N ASN A 68 25.56 2.52 -35.12
CA ASN A 68 25.43 1.18 -35.73
C ASN A 68 23.98 0.64 -35.69
N GLY A 69 23.02 1.36 -35.06
CA GLY A 69 21.65 0.90 -34.91
C GLY A 69 21.47 -0.22 -33.88
N ASP A 70 22.49 -0.43 -33.04
CA ASP A 70 22.45 -1.46 -31.96
C ASP A 70 21.79 -0.92 -30.68
N VAL A 71 21.26 0.30 -30.67
CA VAL A 71 20.49 0.89 -29.60
C VAL A 71 19.02 0.96 -30.01
N LYS A 72 18.14 0.35 -29.22
CA LYS A 72 16.70 0.36 -29.50
C LYS A 72 15.93 0.88 -28.28
N PHE A 73 15.07 1.86 -28.52
CA PHE A 73 14.14 2.34 -27.50
C PHE A 73 12.93 1.42 -27.41
N SER A 74 12.58 1.04 -26.21
CA SER A 74 11.38 0.25 -25.95
C SER A 74 10.73 0.66 -24.63
N LEU A 75 9.41 0.47 -24.55
CA LEU A 75 8.68 0.68 -23.31
C LEU A 75 9.25 -0.21 -22.21
N ASN A 76 9.52 0.36 -21.05
CA ASN A 76 10.07 -0.38 -19.92
C ASN A 76 9.02 -1.29 -19.27
N LYS A 77 8.76 -2.44 -19.87
CA LYS A 77 7.82 -3.45 -19.33
C LYS A 77 8.26 -3.99 -17.96
N ILE A 78 9.55 -3.96 -17.66
CA ILE A 78 10.12 -4.41 -16.38
C ILE A 78 9.57 -3.57 -15.23
N PHE A 79 9.45 -2.26 -15.44
CA PHE A 79 8.89 -1.34 -14.46
C PHE A 79 7.49 -1.73 -14.00
N PHE A 80 6.65 -2.22 -14.90
CA PHE A 80 5.27 -2.63 -14.56
C PHE A 80 5.14 -4.07 -14.07
N LEU A 81 6.10 -4.96 -14.40
CA LEU A 81 5.96 -6.39 -14.18
C LEU A 81 6.85 -6.96 -13.08
N LYS A 82 7.86 -6.20 -12.63
CA LYS A 82 8.76 -6.65 -11.57
C LYS A 82 8.46 -5.98 -10.23
N ALA A 83 8.92 -6.65 -9.18
CA ALA A 83 8.97 -6.09 -7.84
C ALA A 83 10.15 -5.14 -7.68
N ASP A 84 10.29 -4.56 -6.50
CA ASP A 84 11.43 -3.73 -6.12
C ASP A 84 12.76 -4.47 -6.26
N SER A 85 13.83 -3.74 -6.59
CA SER A 85 15.17 -4.26 -6.78
C SER A 85 16.19 -3.18 -6.44
N THR A 86 17.32 -3.61 -5.86
CA THR A 86 18.48 -2.73 -5.62
C THR A 86 19.14 -2.23 -6.92
N GLU A 87 18.89 -2.92 -8.02
CA GLU A 87 19.35 -2.51 -9.37
C GLU A 87 18.29 -1.62 -10.01
N PRO A 88 18.53 -0.31 -10.24
CA PRO A 88 17.54 0.62 -10.78
C PRO A 88 16.94 0.16 -12.13
N GLU A 89 17.76 -0.54 -12.93
CA GLU A 89 17.34 -1.08 -14.22
C GLU A 89 16.31 -2.20 -14.11
N GLN A 90 16.25 -2.88 -12.98
CA GLN A 90 15.36 -4.03 -12.72
C GLN A 90 14.23 -3.69 -11.76
N ALA A 91 14.27 -2.51 -11.15
CA ALA A 91 13.24 -2.07 -10.22
C ALA A 91 11.88 -1.90 -10.95
N GLY A 92 10.85 -2.39 -10.29
CA GLY A 92 9.47 -2.30 -10.76
C GLY A 92 8.51 -1.93 -9.62
N ILE A 93 7.29 -1.55 -9.98
CA ILE A 93 6.26 -1.08 -9.03
C ILE A 93 5.25 -2.16 -8.65
N LEU A 94 5.26 -3.33 -9.31
CA LEU A 94 4.24 -4.36 -9.08
C LEU A 94 4.20 -4.83 -7.63
N GLY A 95 5.36 -5.04 -7.02
CA GLY A 95 5.45 -5.48 -5.63
C GLY A 95 4.83 -4.47 -4.67
N SER A 96 5.12 -3.19 -4.87
CA SER A 96 4.58 -2.10 -4.04
C SER A 96 3.07 -1.96 -4.21
N ILE A 97 2.54 -2.05 -5.44
CA ILE A 97 1.10 -2.00 -5.71
C ILE A 97 0.39 -3.17 -5.04
N LEU A 98 0.87 -4.40 -5.23
CA LEU A 98 0.26 -5.58 -4.63
C LEU A 98 0.38 -5.57 -3.10
N GLY A 99 1.52 -5.16 -2.56
CA GLY A 99 1.73 -5.02 -1.13
C GLY A 99 0.75 -4.02 -0.51
N SER A 100 0.60 -2.83 -1.09
CA SER A 100 -0.36 -1.82 -0.65
C SER A 100 -1.80 -2.32 -0.77
N PHE A 101 -2.16 -2.96 -1.88
CA PHE A 101 -3.49 -3.52 -2.09
C PHE A 101 -3.86 -4.54 -1.01
N PHE A 102 -3.00 -5.53 -0.76
CA PHE A 102 -3.27 -6.53 0.28
C PHE A 102 -3.30 -5.92 1.68
N THR A 103 -2.42 -4.96 1.97
CA THR A 103 -2.42 -4.25 3.26
C THR A 103 -3.76 -3.53 3.48
N LEU A 104 -4.28 -2.81 2.48
CA LEU A 104 -5.57 -2.13 2.57
C LEU A 104 -6.75 -3.08 2.69
N VAL A 105 -6.75 -4.19 1.95
CA VAL A 105 -7.78 -5.22 2.06
C VAL A 105 -7.81 -5.83 3.46
N ILE A 106 -6.66 -6.18 4.02
CA ILE A 106 -6.56 -6.71 5.39
C ILE A 106 -7.04 -5.66 6.40
N THR A 107 -6.63 -4.40 6.24
CA THR A 107 -7.09 -3.30 7.08
C THR A 107 -8.62 -3.22 7.10
N LEU A 108 -9.26 -3.20 5.92
CA LEU A 108 -10.71 -3.10 5.82
C LEU A 108 -11.43 -4.33 6.39
N ILE A 109 -10.96 -5.53 6.09
CA ILE A 109 -11.57 -6.78 6.58
C ILE A 109 -11.52 -6.84 8.11
N LEU A 110 -10.45 -6.35 8.73
CA LEU A 110 -10.32 -6.35 10.18
C LEU A 110 -11.07 -5.18 10.83
N SER A 111 -10.86 -3.95 10.32
CA SER A 111 -11.39 -2.77 11.00
C SER A 111 -12.88 -2.53 10.75
N PHE A 112 -13.36 -2.70 9.52
CA PHE A 112 -14.73 -2.31 9.16
C PHE A 112 -15.80 -3.07 9.93
N PRO A 113 -15.82 -4.43 9.96
CA PRO A 113 -16.86 -5.16 10.68
C PRO A 113 -16.84 -4.88 12.18
N ILE A 114 -15.65 -4.83 12.77
CA ILE A 114 -15.49 -4.61 14.22
C ILE A 114 -15.93 -3.19 14.57
N ALA A 115 -15.50 -2.19 13.81
CA ALA A 115 -15.84 -0.80 14.09
C ALA A 115 -17.32 -0.50 13.87
N VAL A 116 -17.94 -1.05 12.82
CA VAL A 116 -19.38 -0.88 12.59
C VAL A 116 -20.18 -1.56 13.68
N ALA A 117 -19.83 -2.79 14.05
CA ALA A 117 -20.51 -3.50 15.16
C ALA A 117 -20.37 -2.73 16.49
N ALA A 118 -19.17 -2.23 16.80
CA ALA A 118 -18.95 -1.43 18.00
C ALA A 118 -19.73 -0.10 17.96
N GLY A 119 -19.74 0.60 16.81
CA GLY A 119 -20.49 1.83 16.65
C GLY A 119 -22.00 1.64 16.80
N VAL A 120 -22.55 0.58 16.18
CA VAL A 120 -23.97 0.20 16.31
C VAL A 120 -24.29 -0.16 17.77
N PHE A 121 -23.45 -0.96 18.39
CA PHE A 121 -23.65 -1.34 19.79
C PHE A 121 -23.68 -0.11 20.70
N LEU A 122 -22.67 0.76 20.61
CA LEU A 122 -22.56 1.94 21.47
C LEU A 122 -23.70 2.94 21.27
N GLU A 123 -24.15 3.14 20.02
CA GLU A 123 -25.16 4.16 19.73
C GLU A 123 -26.58 3.68 19.96
N GLU A 124 -26.89 2.44 19.59
CA GLU A 124 -28.27 1.94 19.55
C GLU A 124 -28.61 0.95 20.69
N LEU A 125 -27.65 0.16 21.15
CA LEU A 125 -27.91 -0.97 22.05
C LEU A 125 -27.36 -0.78 23.45
N ALA A 126 -26.24 -0.07 23.59
CA ALA A 126 -25.58 0.07 24.89
C ALA A 126 -26.44 0.86 25.89
N PRO A 127 -26.44 0.45 27.16
CA PRO A 127 -27.09 1.21 28.22
C PRO A 127 -26.31 2.52 28.47
N LYS A 128 -27.03 3.62 28.70
CA LYS A 128 -26.42 4.90 29.06
C LYS A 128 -25.96 4.84 30.53
N ASN A 129 -24.70 4.49 30.72
CA ASN A 129 -24.07 4.39 32.03
C ASN A 129 -22.61 4.88 31.97
N ARG A 130 -21.99 4.99 33.18
CA ARG A 130 -20.59 5.47 33.28
C ARG A 130 -19.59 4.59 32.53
N LEU A 131 -19.84 3.30 32.37
CA LEU A 131 -18.95 2.42 31.60
C LEU A 131 -18.98 2.75 30.10
N THR A 132 -20.18 2.99 29.55
CA THR A 132 -20.34 3.40 28.15
C THR A 132 -19.65 4.74 27.91
N ASP A 133 -19.82 5.71 28.85
CA ASP A 133 -19.17 7.01 28.73
C ASP A 133 -17.63 6.89 28.73
N ILE A 134 -17.07 6.03 29.62
CA ILE A 134 -15.63 5.78 29.67
C ILE A 134 -15.13 5.16 28.33
N ILE A 135 -15.88 4.20 27.76
CA ILE A 135 -15.52 3.59 26.48
C ILE A 135 -15.53 4.64 25.39
N GLU A 136 -16.54 5.51 25.32
CA GLU A 136 -16.63 6.60 24.35
C GLU A 136 -15.44 7.57 24.45
N ILE A 137 -15.10 7.99 25.67
CA ILE A 137 -13.95 8.87 25.91
C ILE A 137 -12.66 8.18 25.44
N ASN A 138 -12.49 6.89 25.72
CA ASN A 138 -11.30 6.16 25.28
C ASN A 138 -11.20 6.01 23.75
N ILE A 139 -12.33 5.79 23.06
CA ILE A 139 -12.35 5.74 21.59
C ILE A 139 -11.93 7.10 21.01
N ASN A 140 -12.46 8.19 21.56
CA ASN A 140 -12.10 9.54 21.12
C ASN A 140 -10.61 9.86 21.40
N ASN A 141 -10.10 9.46 22.56
CA ASN A 141 -8.69 9.61 22.91
C ASN A 141 -7.79 8.77 21.98
N LEU A 142 -8.21 7.54 21.64
CA LEU A 142 -7.48 6.67 20.72
C LEU A 142 -7.40 7.27 19.31
N ALA A 143 -8.46 7.95 18.85
CA ALA A 143 -8.45 8.67 17.58
C ALA A 143 -7.47 9.86 17.55
N ALA A 144 -7.12 10.41 18.70
CA ALA A 144 -6.16 11.52 18.83
C ALA A 144 -4.70 11.05 18.98
N VAL A 145 -4.44 9.74 19.08
CA VAL A 145 -3.09 9.19 19.24
C VAL A 145 -2.29 9.38 17.95
N PRO A 146 -1.06 9.93 18.01
CA PRO A 146 -0.19 10.04 16.85
C PRO A 146 0.09 8.69 16.19
N SER A 147 0.05 8.63 14.86
CA SER A 147 0.22 7.39 14.07
C SER A 147 1.51 6.63 14.36
N ILE A 148 2.58 7.35 14.72
CA ILE A 148 3.87 6.76 15.06
C ILE A 148 3.79 5.79 16.25
N ILE A 149 2.89 6.06 17.21
CA ILE A 149 2.70 5.19 18.39
C ILE A 149 2.11 3.84 17.97
N PHE A 150 1.17 3.82 17.03
CA PHE A 150 0.64 2.56 16.48
C PHE A 150 1.71 1.78 15.72
N GLY A 151 2.61 2.48 15.01
CA GLY A 151 3.77 1.86 14.36
C GLY A 151 4.71 1.20 15.38
N LEU A 152 5.03 1.88 16.48
CA LEU A 152 5.84 1.34 17.57
C LEU A 152 5.15 0.17 18.28
N LEU A 153 3.84 0.27 18.51
CA LEU A 153 3.03 -0.83 19.06
C LEU A 153 3.07 -2.06 18.13
N GLY A 154 2.93 -1.84 16.84
CA GLY A 154 3.03 -2.89 15.83
C GLY A 154 4.41 -3.57 15.84
N LEU A 155 5.48 -2.79 15.92
CA LEU A 155 6.84 -3.31 16.08
C LEU A 155 6.97 -4.15 17.35
N ALA A 156 6.50 -3.64 18.48
CA ALA A 156 6.63 -4.30 19.77
C ALA A 156 5.82 -5.60 19.84
N ILE A 157 4.55 -5.57 19.44
CA ILE A 157 3.64 -6.71 19.58
C ILE A 157 3.76 -7.66 18.39
N PHE A 158 3.57 -7.20 17.17
CA PHE A 158 3.47 -8.09 16.01
C PHE A 158 4.81 -8.68 15.60
N LEU A 159 5.88 -7.90 15.68
CA LEU A 159 7.21 -8.38 15.29
C LEU A 159 7.96 -9.05 16.44
N ASN A 160 7.98 -8.45 17.65
CA ASN A 160 8.80 -8.97 18.73
C ASN A 160 8.07 -10.04 19.56
N VAL A 161 6.77 -9.90 19.84
CA VAL A 161 6.02 -10.88 20.66
C VAL A 161 5.44 -11.99 19.77
N MET A 162 4.78 -11.62 18.66
CA MET A 162 4.15 -12.60 17.75
C MET A 162 5.11 -13.16 16.70
N HIS A 163 6.33 -12.64 16.59
CA HIS A 163 7.36 -13.07 15.64
C HIS A 163 6.90 -13.10 14.18
N LEU A 164 6.01 -12.17 13.79
CA LEU A 164 5.56 -12.08 12.41
C LEU A 164 6.66 -11.48 11.50
N PRO A 165 6.71 -11.86 10.23
CA PRO A 165 7.73 -11.35 9.30
C PRO A 165 7.54 -9.86 9.03
N ARG A 166 8.64 -9.09 9.05
CA ARG A 166 8.63 -7.61 8.91
C ARG A 166 7.97 -7.13 7.61
N SER A 167 8.21 -7.82 6.51
CA SER A 167 7.75 -7.41 5.17
C SER A 167 6.38 -7.99 4.78
N ALA A 168 5.63 -8.54 5.75
CA ALA A 168 4.33 -9.13 5.45
C ALA A 168 3.21 -8.07 5.43
N PRO A 169 2.38 -7.98 4.38
CA PRO A 169 1.25 -7.07 4.31
C PRO A 169 0.26 -7.21 5.48
N ILE A 170 0.21 -8.39 6.10
CA ILE A 170 -0.65 -8.65 7.27
C ILE A 170 -0.25 -7.80 8.47
N VAL A 171 1.05 -7.59 8.71
CA VAL A 171 1.52 -6.76 9.84
C VAL A 171 1.11 -5.31 9.63
N GLY A 172 1.39 -4.76 8.44
CA GLY A 172 0.95 -3.42 8.07
C GLY A 172 -0.57 -3.26 8.16
N GLY A 173 -1.31 -4.25 7.65
CA GLY A 173 -2.77 -4.27 7.69
C GLY A 173 -3.34 -4.27 9.11
N MET A 174 -2.76 -5.03 10.04
CA MET A 174 -3.18 -5.03 11.44
C MET A 174 -2.89 -3.70 12.15
N VAL A 175 -1.73 -3.10 11.91
CA VAL A 175 -1.38 -1.79 12.47
C VAL A 175 -2.33 -0.71 11.96
N LEU A 176 -2.56 -0.67 10.65
CA LEU A 176 -3.51 0.27 10.04
C LEU A 176 -4.95 0.01 10.50
N ALA A 177 -5.34 -1.25 10.72
CA ALA A 177 -6.66 -1.57 11.26
C ALA A 177 -6.86 -0.96 12.65
N LEU A 178 -5.88 -1.07 13.55
CA LEU A 178 -5.94 -0.44 14.86
C LEU A 178 -6.10 1.09 14.79
N MET A 179 -5.41 1.73 13.83
CA MET A 179 -5.51 3.18 13.60
C MET A 179 -6.86 3.61 13.04
N THR A 180 -7.45 2.78 12.15
CA THR A 180 -8.72 3.12 11.48
C THR A 180 -9.94 2.81 12.33
N LEU A 181 -9.85 1.87 13.28
CA LEU A 181 -10.95 1.48 14.16
C LEU A 181 -11.69 2.67 14.80
N PRO A 182 -11.01 3.58 15.53
CA PRO A 182 -11.69 4.71 16.18
C PRO A 182 -12.42 5.62 15.19
N THR A 183 -11.79 5.90 14.06
CA THR A 183 -12.37 6.77 13.02
C THR A 183 -13.66 6.18 12.46
N ILE A 184 -13.67 4.87 12.14
CA ILE A 184 -14.85 4.20 11.62
C ILE A 184 -15.94 4.09 12.68
N ILE A 185 -15.60 3.83 13.96
CA ILE A 185 -16.56 3.81 15.07
C ILE A 185 -17.27 5.16 15.18
N ILE A 186 -16.51 6.27 15.20
CA ILE A 186 -17.05 7.63 15.29
C ILE A 186 -17.93 7.93 14.08
N ALA A 187 -17.47 7.63 12.86
CA ALA A 187 -18.24 7.82 11.64
C ALA A 187 -19.56 7.01 11.64
N THR A 188 -19.52 5.76 12.12
CA THR A 188 -20.70 4.91 12.28
C THR A 188 -21.71 5.53 13.23
N ARG A 189 -21.28 5.99 14.40
CA ARG A 189 -22.15 6.62 15.39
C ARG A 189 -22.78 7.91 14.86
N VAL A 190 -22.00 8.76 14.21
CA VAL A 190 -22.50 10.01 13.59
C VAL A 190 -23.55 9.71 12.52
N SER A 191 -23.28 8.70 11.68
CA SER A 191 -24.21 8.27 10.62
C SER A 191 -25.52 7.71 11.17
N LEU A 192 -25.45 6.92 12.27
CA LEU A 192 -26.63 6.41 12.94
C LEU A 192 -27.46 7.54 13.59
N LYS A 193 -26.80 8.52 14.21
CA LYS A 193 -27.48 9.71 14.79
C LYS A 193 -28.20 10.54 13.73
N ALA A 194 -27.71 10.58 12.51
CA ALA A 194 -28.33 11.33 11.42
C ALA A 194 -29.66 10.72 10.94
N VAL A 195 -29.93 9.44 11.23
CA VAL A 195 -31.21 8.79 10.89
C VAL A 195 -32.33 9.33 11.78
N PRO A 196 -33.45 9.84 11.22
CA PRO A 196 -34.55 10.39 11.99
C PRO A 196 -35.13 9.41 13.04
N PRO A 197 -35.43 9.86 14.26
CA PRO A 197 -36.03 9.01 15.32
C PRO A 197 -37.36 8.38 14.91
N SER A 198 -38.15 9.05 14.07
CA SER A 198 -39.44 8.57 13.57
C SER A 198 -39.37 7.20 12.89
N ILE A 199 -38.24 6.90 12.24
CA ILE A 199 -38.02 5.61 11.60
C ILE A 199 -37.96 4.49 12.63
N ARG A 200 -37.25 4.75 13.76
CA ARG A 200 -37.15 3.79 14.87
C ARG A 200 -38.49 3.58 15.54
N GLU A 201 -39.22 4.68 15.79
CA GLU A 201 -40.55 4.68 16.40
C GLU A 201 -41.58 3.95 15.53
N ALA A 202 -41.55 4.20 14.21
CA ALA A 202 -42.44 3.53 13.27
C ALA A 202 -42.20 2.00 13.24
N ALA A 203 -40.94 1.58 13.20
CA ALA A 203 -40.61 0.16 13.21
C ALA A 203 -41.07 -0.54 14.48
N VAL A 204 -40.85 0.08 15.65
CA VAL A 204 -41.32 -0.44 16.95
C VAL A 204 -42.85 -0.42 17.02
N GLY A 205 -43.52 0.62 16.51
CA GLY A 205 -44.97 0.71 16.42
C GLY A 205 -45.60 -0.41 15.57
N LEU A 206 -44.90 -0.94 14.61
CA LEU A 206 -45.28 -2.10 13.80
C LEU A 206 -44.94 -3.46 14.48
N GLY A 207 -44.39 -3.43 15.70
CA GLY A 207 -44.08 -4.63 16.48
C GLY A 207 -42.64 -5.16 16.30
N ALA A 208 -41.75 -4.42 15.62
CA ALA A 208 -40.35 -4.82 15.53
C ALA A 208 -39.64 -4.67 16.90
N THR A 209 -38.77 -5.61 17.21
CA THR A 209 -37.86 -5.44 18.35
C THR A 209 -36.86 -4.33 18.07
N LYS A 210 -36.26 -3.75 19.13
CA LYS A 210 -35.25 -2.71 18.98
C LYS A 210 -34.09 -3.15 18.05
N PHE A 211 -33.63 -4.39 18.21
CA PHE A 211 -32.59 -4.98 17.38
C PHE A 211 -33.00 -5.08 15.90
N GLN A 212 -34.21 -5.57 15.65
CA GLN A 212 -34.77 -5.65 14.29
C GLN A 212 -34.91 -4.26 13.64
N SER A 213 -35.41 -3.27 14.38
CA SER A 213 -35.48 -1.90 13.92
C SER A 213 -34.12 -1.36 13.48
N VAL A 214 -33.09 -1.61 14.29
CA VAL A 214 -31.72 -1.15 13.98
C VAL A 214 -31.17 -1.84 12.74
N ILE A 215 -31.20 -3.16 12.66
CA ILE A 215 -30.57 -3.92 11.58
C ILE A 215 -31.29 -3.75 10.24
N HIS A 216 -32.63 -3.72 10.24
CA HIS A 216 -33.41 -3.71 9.00
C HIS A 216 -33.79 -2.31 8.50
N HIS A 217 -33.81 -1.31 9.38
CA HIS A 217 -34.27 0.02 9.01
C HIS A 217 -33.21 1.11 9.23
N VAL A 218 -32.59 1.18 10.39
CA VAL A 218 -31.65 2.27 10.74
C VAL A 218 -30.30 2.05 10.07
N LEU A 219 -29.71 0.89 10.20
CA LEU A 219 -28.39 0.58 9.68
C LEU A 219 -28.31 0.72 8.15
N PRO A 220 -29.25 0.21 7.34
CA PRO A 220 -29.23 0.41 5.89
C PRO A 220 -29.23 1.88 5.48
N LEU A 221 -29.97 2.73 6.19
CA LEU A 221 -30.01 4.17 5.93
C LEU A 221 -28.71 4.89 6.36
N ALA A 222 -27.99 4.35 7.34
CA ALA A 222 -26.71 4.88 7.80
C ALA A 222 -25.52 4.42 6.93
N ILE A 223 -25.65 3.34 6.14
CA ILE A 223 -24.56 2.76 5.33
C ILE A 223 -23.83 3.81 4.46
N PRO A 224 -24.51 4.71 3.72
CA PRO A 224 -23.80 5.69 2.91
C PRO A 224 -22.86 6.59 3.72
N GLY A 225 -23.29 7.03 4.90
CA GLY A 225 -22.48 7.83 5.81
C GLY A 225 -21.31 7.03 6.40
N ILE A 226 -21.57 5.79 6.81
CA ILE A 226 -20.55 4.86 7.32
C ILE A 226 -19.49 4.59 6.24
N ALA A 227 -19.93 4.30 5.01
CA ALA A 227 -19.02 4.06 3.89
C ALA A 227 -18.15 5.29 3.59
N THR A 228 -18.74 6.49 3.58
CA THR A 228 -18.00 7.74 3.38
C THR A 228 -16.94 7.93 4.46
N GLY A 229 -17.29 7.78 5.73
CA GLY A 229 -16.35 7.90 6.85
C GLY A 229 -15.25 6.83 6.78
N THR A 230 -15.59 5.61 6.38
CA THR A 230 -14.63 4.52 6.18
C THR A 230 -13.64 4.84 5.05
N ILE A 231 -14.13 5.34 3.93
CA ILE A 231 -13.28 5.73 2.79
C ILE A 231 -12.33 6.85 3.21
N ILE A 232 -12.81 7.89 3.85
CA ILE A 232 -11.98 9.01 4.33
C ILE A 232 -10.90 8.50 5.30
N GLY A 233 -11.28 7.67 6.28
CA GLY A 233 -10.35 7.08 7.22
C GLY A 233 -9.29 6.22 6.55
N THR A 234 -9.69 5.38 5.59
CA THR A 234 -8.77 4.47 4.88
C THR A 234 -7.85 5.22 3.92
N VAL A 235 -8.38 6.18 3.14
CA VAL A 235 -7.60 6.97 2.18
C VAL A 235 -6.57 7.84 2.88
N SER A 236 -6.85 8.34 4.08
CA SER A 236 -5.88 9.12 4.87
C SER A 236 -4.57 8.36 5.15
N TYR A 237 -4.59 7.03 5.09
CA TYR A 237 -3.42 6.20 5.36
C TYR A 237 -2.79 5.57 4.11
N THR A 238 -3.38 5.71 2.93
CA THR A 238 -2.83 5.12 1.69
C THR A 238 -1.46 5.67 1.34
N HIS A 239 -1.22 6.96 1.57
CA HIS A 239 0.08 7.58 1.36
C HIS A 239 1.15 7.16 2.39
N LEU A 240 0.76 6.52 3.50
CA LEU A 240 1.71 5.94 4.46
C LEU A 240 2.19 4.55 4.01
N THR A 241 1.41 3.83 3.19
CA THR A 241 1.77 2.49 2.73
C THR A 241 2.71 2.52 1.53
N LEU A 242 2.59 3.50 0.64
CA LEU A 242 3.40 3.59 -0.59
C LEU A 242 4.88 3.90 -0.32
N PRO A 243 5.26 4.88 0.53
CA PRO A 243 6.66 5.19 0.79
C PRO A 243 7.39 4.12 1.62
N THR A 244 6.69 3.44 2.52
CA THR A 244 7.30 2.44 3.42
C THR A 244 7.70 1.16 2.71
N ILE A 245 7.10 0.86 1.56
CA ILE A 245 7.40 -0.33 0.75
C ILE A 245 8.61 -0.08 -0.18
N VAL A 246 8.89 1.19 -0.49
CA VAL A 246 10.00 1.58 -1.39
C VAL A 246 11.33 1.73 -0.63
N SER A 247 11.33 1.81 0.70
CA SER A 247 12.50 2.09 1.53
C SER A 247 13.12 0.86 2.22
N VAL A 248 12.75 -0.35 1.82
CA VAL A 248 13.29 -1.60 2.40
C VAL A 248 14.20 -2.33 1.43
#